data_8b8151ee2471b83e4676fa68d1029050
#
_entry.id   8b8151ee2471b83e4676fa68d1029050
#
_cell.length_a   1.000
_cell.length_b   1.000
_cell.length_c   1.000
_cell.angle_alpha   90.00
_cell.angle_beta   90.00
_cell.angle_gamma   90.00
#
_symmetry.space_group_name_H-M   'P 1'
#
loop_
_entity.id
_entity.type
_entity.pdbx_description
1 polymer ?
#
loop_
_entity_poly.entity_id
_entity_poly.type
_entity_poly.pdbx_seq_one_letter_code
_entity_poly.pdbx_strand_id
1 'polypeptide(L)'
;MNGYWLPENLNDRGSELAAIIAKRLNNDVLDGVEKWVEMPERLVDNPTRPDPATSWGDGFLCLDLGPDDGATWGRFKDVVEGDEDPESIARRAQVWRLPVTPYRKHPSLLPPNDLGDCTDFVEPRTLKVIDLTSMWAGPLCTELLARGGASVIKIEPSSRLDGLRYGDGDDGSGNAPMFVELNRSKEFADIDLRYCSEGGEFHQLVRSADLVVTSLSPRANENLGITCEKLTSINPDIAVLSITAFASHSPESDWVAYGTGVHAASGLGWHVGDPLTPAFSYLDPIAGLEACAVALSQAMRDAPQFCRISLDRSAAAFKGLS
;
A
#
# COMPACT_ATOMS: atom_id res chain seq x y z
N MET A 1 3.85 9.79 28.88
CA MET A 1 2.84 8.79 28.46
C MET A 1 3.30 8.24 27.12
N ASN A 2 3.81 7.01 27.07
CA ASN A 2 4.15 6.35 25.79
C ASN A 2 2.84 5.84 25.16
N GLY A 3 2.00 6.76 24.69
CA GLY A 3 0.74 6.41 24.06
C GLY A 3 0.94 6.23 22.56
N TYR A 4 0.66 5.04 22.05
CA TYR A 4 0.43 4.85 20.65
C TYR A 4 -0.89 5.52 20.27
N TRP A 5 -0.91 6.17 19.13
CA TRP A 5 -2.05 6.96 18.69
C TRP A 5 -2.74 6.31 17.48
N LEU A 6 -4.05 6.44 17.41
CA LEU A 6 -4.86 6.16 16.22
C LEU A 6 -5.86 7.32 16.03
N PRO A 7 -6.25 7.64 14.79
CA PRO A 7 -7.31 8.61 14.55
C PRO A 7 -8.62 8.17 15.21
N GLU A 8 -9.31 9.09 15.90
CA GLU A 8 -10.59 8.77 16.58
C GLU A 8 -11.66 8.24 15.62
N ASN A 9 -11.66 8.70 14.35
CA ASN A 9 -12.61 8.27 13.32
C ASN A 9 -12.09 7.13 12.44
N LEU A 10 -11.04 6.41 12.84
CA LEU A 10 -10.51 5.30 12.03
C LEU A 10 -11.56 4.23 11.74
N ASN A 11 -12.30 3.83 12.76
CA ASN A 11 -13.37 2.83 12.63
C ASN A 11 -14.52 3.33 11.77
N ASP A 12 -14.89 4.62 11.89
CA ASP A 12 -15.95 5.23 11.06
C ASP A 12 -15.53 5.23 9.59
N ARG A 13 -14.29 5.61 9.29
CA ARG A 13 -13.75 5.58 7.92
C ARG A 13 -13.68 4.16 7.38
N GLY A 14 -13.23 3.20 8.17
CA GLY A 14 -13.22 1.78 7.81
C GLY A 14 -14.62 1.27 7.49
N SER A 15 -15.61 1.59 8.33
CA SER A 15 -17.02 1.20 8.17
C SER A 15 -17.65 1.85 6.93
N GLU A 16 -17.35 3.12 6.64
CA GLU A 16 -17.81 3.80 5.44
C GLU A 16 -17.30 3.09 4.16
N LEU A 17 -16.00 2.81 4.10
CA LEU A 17 -15.39 2.11 2.97
C LEU A 17 -15.93 0.68 2.84
N ALA A 18 -16.10 -0.02 3.96
CA ALA A 18 -16.73 -1.33 4.00
C ALA A 18 -18.12 -1.31 3.41
N ALA A 19 -18.95 -0.31 3.77
CA ALA A 19 -20.30 -0.16 3.23
C ALA A 19 -20.30 0.12 1.71
N ILE A 20 -19.35 0.90 1.21
CA ILE A 20 -19.17 1.15 -0.23
C ILE A 20 -18.84 -0.16 -0.95
N ILE A 21 -17.88 -0.92 -0.43
CA ILE A 21 -17.44 -2.19 -1.01
C ILE A 21 -18.57 -3.23 -0.92
N ALA A 22 -19.29 -3.32 0.22
CA ALA A 22 -20.39 -4.25 0.42
C ALA A 22 -21.48 -4.10 -0.64
N LYS A 23 -21.84 -2.86 -0.97
CA LYS A 23 -22.81 -2.59 -2.04
C LYS A 23 -22.36 -3.10 -3.41
N ARG A 24 -21.06 -3.16 -3.62
CA ARG A 24 -20.43 -3.55 -4.90
C ARG A 24 -20.14 -5.05 -4.99
N LEU A 25 -19.90 -5.72 -3.85
CA LEU A 25 -19.55 -7.14 -3.78
C LEU A 25 -20.73 -8.07 -3.47
N ASN A 26 -21.96 -7.56 -3.38
CA ASN A 26 -23.13 -8.36 -3.03
C ASN A 26 -23.04 -9.05 -1.64
N ASN A 27 -23.11 -8.27 -0.61
CA ASN A 27 -23.31 -8.46 0.84
C ASN A 27 -22.65 -9.64 1.60
N ASP A 28 -22.53 -10.84 1.03
CA ASP A 28 -22.16 -12.04 1.81
C ASP A 28 -20.65 -12.20 2.09
N VAL A 29 -19.80 -11.42 1.40
CA VAL A 29 -18.34 -11.56 1.42
C VAL A 29 -17.71 -10.73 2.53
N LEU A 30 -18.45 -9.81 3.11
CA LEU A 30 -17.90 -8.68 3.86
C LEU A 30 -18.27 -8.64 5.34
N ASP A 31 -18.80 -9.74 5.88
CA ASP A 31 -18.98 -9.83 7.32
C ASP A 31 -17.65 -9.55 8.04
N GLY A 32 -17.51 -8.29 8.46
CA GLY A 32 -16.35 -7.82 9.20
C GLY A 32 -15.24 -7.16 8.38
N VAL A 33 -15.55 -6.48 7.24
CA VAL A 33 -14.52 -5.65 6.54
C VAL A 33 -13.99 -4.54 7.45
N GLU A 34 -14.82 -3.99 8.34
CA GLU A 34 -14.37 -3.11 9.41
C GLU A 34 -13.27 -3.75 10.28
N LYS A 35 -13.25 -5.07 10.39
CA LYS A 35 -12.24 -5.84 11.11
C LYS A 35 -10.88 -5.87 10.41
N TRP A 36 -10.83 -5.57 9.11
CA TRP A 36 -9.58 -5.56 8.35
C TRP A 36 -8.69 -4.37 8.69
N VAL A 37 -9.28 -3.29 9.21
CA VAL A 37 -8.53 -2.14 9.72
C VAL A 37 -7.80 -2.49 11.02
N GLU A 38 -8.36 -3.38 11.83
CA GLU A 38 -7.79 -3.87 13.11
C GLU A 38 -7.06 -5.21 12.96
N MET A 39 -6.82 -5.65 11.73
CA MET A 39 -6.33 -6.99 11.42
C MET A 39 -5.03 -7.40 12.13
N PRO A 40 -4.02 -6.52 12.30
CA PRO A 40 -2.79 -6.90 13.01
C PRO A 40 -3.04 -7.34 14.46
N GLU A 41 -3.98 -6.70 15.15
CA GLU A 41 -4.32 -7.03 16.54
C GLU A 41 -5.04 -8.38 16.67
N ARG A 42 -5.63 -8.87 15.57
CA ARG A 42 -6.41 -10.11 15.54
C ARG A 42 -5.66 -11.32 15.03
N LEU A 43 -4.67 -11.09 14.19
CA LEU A 43 -3.88 -12.18 13.59
C LEU A 43 -2.67 -12.57 14.44
N VAL A 44 -2.28 -11.71 15.37
CA VAL A 44 -1.11 -11.92 16.23
C VAL A 44 -1.48 -11.56 17.66
N ASP A 45 -1.24 -12.46 18.60
CA ASP A 45 -1.48 -12.22 20.03
C ASP A 45 -0.68 -11.03 20.58
N ASN A 46 0.40 -10.66 19.88
CA ASN A 46 1.25 -9.53 20.25
C ASN A 46 1.84 -8.87 18.98
N PRO A 47 1.06 -8.00 18.31
CA PRO A 47 1.50 -7.39 17.06
C PRO A 47 2.77 -6.56 17.28
N THR A 48 3.70 -6.67 16.33
CA THR A 48 4.89 -5.81 16.32
C THR A 48 4.44 -4.38 16.14
N ARG A 49 4.76 -3.56 17.12
CA ARG A 49 4.46 -2.13 17.05
C ARG A 49 5.53 -1.44 16.22
N PRO A 50 5.16 -0.41 15.42
CA PRO A 50 6.14 0.39 14.72
C PRO A 50 7.19 0.96 15.68
N ASP A 51 8.40 1.09 15.20
CA ASP A 51 9.46 1.71 15.97
C ASP A 51 9.07 3.14 16.36
N PRO A 52 9.46 3.59 17.57
CA PRO A 52 9.20 4.95 17.99
C PRO A 52 9.96 5.94 17.09
N ALA A 53 9.44 7.17 17.02
CA ALA A 53 10.11 8.26 16.32
C ALA A 53 11.56 8.40 16.77
N THR A 54 12.48 8.42 15.82
CA THR A 54 13.91 8.57 16.09
C THR A 54 14.28 10.04 16.08
N SER A 55 14.83 10.55 17.18
CA SER A 55 15.35 11.93 17.25
C SER A 55 16.52 12.11 16.29
N TRP A 56 16.49 13.19 15.49
CA TRP A 56 17.57 13.55 14.59
C TRP A 56 17.63 15.07 14.40
N GLY A 57 18.80 15.65 14.64
CA GLY A 57 18.97 17.11 14.60
C GLY A 57 17.94 17.81 15.51
N ASP A 58 17.17 18.73 14.96
CA ASP A 58 16.12 19.49 15.66
C ASP A 58 14.70 18.88 15.48
N GLY A 59 14.60 17.64 14.97
CA GLY A 59 13.33 16.97 14.74
C GLY A 59 13.37 15.46 14.86
N PHE A 60 12.52 14.77 14.11
CA PHE A 60 12.34 13.32 14.24
C PHE A 60 12.18 12.65 12.87
N LEU A 61 12.64 11.41 12.79
CA LEU A 61 12.49 10.51 11.65
C LEU A 61 11.62 9.30 12.02
N CYS A 62 10.83 8.87 11.07
CA CYS A 62 10.24 7.54 11.04
C CYS A 62 11.15 6.63 10.20
N LEU A 63 11.53 5.50 10.77
CA LEU A 63 12.39 4.49 10.15
C LEU A 63 11.57 3.21 9.98
N ASP A 64 11.00 3.01 8.80
CA ASP A 64 10.22 1.80 8.46
C ASP A 64 11.13 0.71 7.84
N LEU A 65 12.31 0.49 8.43
CA LEU A 65 13.33 -0.39 7.89
C LEU A 65 12.91 -1.85 7.91
N GLY A 66 12.93 -2.50 6.75
CA GLY A 66 12.75 -3.94 6.65
C GLY A 66 14.02 -4.72 7.08
N PRO A 67 13.93 -6.05 7.19
CA PRO A 67 15.07 -6.91 7.59
C PRO A 67 16.33 -6.70 6.76
N ASP A 68 16.17 -6.41 5.47
CA ASP A 68 17.28 -6.22 4.52
C ASP A 68 17.86 -4.80 4.53
N ASP A 69 17.17 -3.84 5.15
CA ASP A 69 17.57 -2.43 5.13
C ASP A 69 18.64 -2.08 6.17
N GLY A 70 18.79 -2.89 7.23
CA GLY A 70 19.65 -2.59 8.37
C GLY A 70 21.12 -2.34 7.98
N ALA A 71 21.69 -3.15 7.08
CA ALA A 71 23.06 -2.98 6.61
C ALA A 71 23.21 -1.71 5.76
N THR A 72 22.20 -1.40 4.94
CA THR A 72 22.18 -0.18 4.11
C THR A 72 22.02 1.05 4.98
N TRP A 73 21.16 1.02 5.98
CA TRP A 73 21.00 2.08 6.97
C TRP A 73 22.28 2.34 7.76
N GLY A 74 22.98 1.28 8.19
CA GLY A 74 24.27 1.40 8.85
C GLY A 74 25.26 2.20 8.01
N ARG A 75 25.45 1.81 6.75
CA ARG A 75 26.36 2.51 5.81
C ARG A 75 25.90 3.95 5.52
N PHE A 76 24.59 4.17 5.43
CA PHE A 76 24.04 5.50 5.22
C PHE A 76 24.38 6.42 6.39
N LYS A 77 24.25 5.96 7.64
CA LYS A 77 24.61 6.73 8.84
C LYS A 77 26.08 7.13 8.89
N ASP A 78 26.96 6.31 8.30
CA ASP A 78 28.41 6.61 8.25
C ASP A 78 28.75 7.81 7.33
N VAL A 79 27.83 8.19 6.43
CA VAL A 79 28.06 9.25 5.42
C VAL A 79 27.18 10.48 5.60
N VAL A 80 26.38 10.52 6.66
CA VAL A 80 25.54 11.69 7.01
C VAL A 80 25.99 12.31 8.32
N GLU A 81 25.86 13.63 8.42
CA GLU A 81 26.14 14.36 9.64
C GLU A 81 24.95 14.33 10.57
N GLY A 82 25.17 14.17 11.86
CA GLY A 82 24.10 13.98 12.86
C GLY A 82 23.27 15.22 13.15
N ASP A 83 23.71 16.39 12.69
CA ASP A 83 23.04 17.69 12.85
C ASP A 83 22.25 18.15 11.60
N GLU A 84 22.24 17.37 10.52
CA GLU A 84 21.41 17.66 9.36
C GLU A 84 19.92 17.60 9.75
N ASP A 85 19.11 18.46 9.11
CA ASP A 85 17.67 18.48 9.36
C ASP A 85 16.97 17.19 8.84
N PRO A 86 15.88 16.74 9.50
CA PRO A 86 15.21 15.49 9.15
C PRO A 86 14.71 15.41 7.69
N GLU A 87 14.33 16.54 7.09
CA GLU A 87 13.90 16.58 5.68
C GLU A 87 15.06 16.27 4.72
N SER A 88 16.26 16.83 4.99
CA SER A 88 17.48 16.54 4.24
C SER A 88 17.88 15.09 4.36
N ILE A 89 17.88 14.56 5.59
CA ILE A 89 18.20 13.15 5.84
C ILE A 89 17.23 12.22 5.13
N ALA A 90 15.93 12.43 5.27
CA ALA A 90 14.93 11.61 4.59
C ALA A 90 15.13 11.64 3.08
N ARG A 91 15.32 12.80 2.48
CA ARG A 91 15.57 12.96 1.04
C ARG A 91 16.81 12.20 0.56
N ARG A 92 17.90 12.25 1.35
CA ARG A 92 19.14 11.50 1.05
C ARG A 92 18.93 9.99 1.21
N ALA A 93 18.23 9.56 2.27
CA ALA A 93 17.91 8.16 2.52
C ALA A 93 17.07 7.56 1.38
N GLN A 94 16.14 8.33 0.82
CA GLN A 94 15.33 7.90 -0.33
C GLN A 94 16.15 7.64 -1.60
N VAL A 95 17.29 8.32 -1.79
CA VAL A 95 18.23 7.99 -2.87
C VAL A 95 18.79 6.58 -2.71
N TRP A 96 18.98 6.14 -1.47
CA TRP A 96 19.40 4.78 -1.11
C TRP A 96 18.24 3.78 -1.04
N ARG A 97 17.03 4.23 -1.37
CA ARG A 97 15.77 3.45 -1.30
C ARG A 97 15.44 2.96 0.12
N LEU A 98 15.90 3.68 1.13
CA LEU A 98 15.55 3.43 2.51
C LEU A 98 14.19 4.08 2.82
N PRO A 99 13.23 3.37 3.43
CA PRO A 99 11.93 3.91 3.82
C PRO A 99 12.07 4.78 5.08
N VAL A 100 12.65 5.94 4.91
CA VAL A 100 12.88 6.94 5.96
C VAL A 100 12.09 8.20 5.60
N THR A 101 11.27 8.68 6.53
CA THR A 101 10.44 9.87 6.36
C THR A 101 10.56 10.82 7.56
N PRO A 102 10.44 12.14 7.37
CA PRO A 102 10.46 13.07 8.47
C PRO A 102 9.09 13.13 9.17
N TYR A 103 9.07 13.36 10.47
CA TYR A 103 7.85 13.79 11.16
C TYR A 103 7.59 15.27 10.88
N ARG A 104 6.58 15.55 10.09
CA ARG A 104 6.19 16.91 9.75
C ARG A 104 5.20 17.51 10.76
N LYS A 105 5.41 18.78 11.11
CA LYS A 105 4.57 19.51 12.07
C LYS A 105 3.24 19.99 11.48
N HIS A 106 3.20 20.14 10.16
CA HIS A 106 2.03 20.67 9.46
C HIS A 106 1.44 19.63 8.52
N PRO A 107 0.11 19.48 8.52
CA PRO A 107 -0.55 18.55 7.64
C PRO A 107 -0.35 18.94 6.17
N SER A 108 -0.15 17.95 5.32
CA SER A 108 -0.21 18.13 3.86
C SER A 108 -1.60 18.65 3.46
N LEU A 109 -1.69 19.47 2.43
CA LEU A 109 -2.94 20.06 1.93
C LEU A 109 -3.55 19.27 0.76
N LEU A 110 -3.14 18.04 0.56
CA LEU A 110 -3.67 17.20 -0.51
C LEU A 110 -5.16 16.87 -0.26
N PRO A 111 -5.97 16.80 -1.32
CA PRO A 111 -7.33 16.29 -1.20
C PRO A 111 -7.29 14.75 -0.98
N PRO A 112 -8.32 14.15 -0.35
CA PRO A 112 -8.49 12.70 -0.28
C PRO A 112 -8.44 12.03 -1.66
N ASN A 113 -8.23 10.70 -1.69
CA ASN A 113 -8.36 9.92 -2.91
C ASN A 113 -9.77 10.05 -3.49
N ASP A 114 -9.85 10.18 -4.81
CA ASP A 114 -11.12 10.13 -5.53
C ASP A 114 -11.51 8.66 -5.73
N LEU A 115 -12.64 8.26 -5.16
CA LEU A 115 -13.15 6.89 -5.24
C LEU A 115 -14.11 6.68 -6.43
N GLY A 116 -14.32 7.72 -7.24
CA GLY A 116 -15.26 7.73 -8.35
C GLY A 116 -16.73 7.74 -7.90
N ASP A 117 -17.63 7.71 -8.86
CA ASP A 117 -19.06 7.60 -8.59
C ASP A 117 -19.38 6.20 -8.02
N CYS A 118 -20.07 6.19 -6.87
CA CYS A 118 -20.46 4.96 -6.19
C CYS A 118 -21.74 4.34 -6.74
N THR A 119 -22.34 4.87 -7.83
CA THR A 119 -23.60 4.39 -8.40
C THR A 119 -23.41 3.25 -9.39
N ASP A 120 -22.34 3.28 -10.17
CA ASP A 120 -22.06 2.29 -11.20
C ASP A 120 -20.83 1.45 -10.84
N PHE A 121 -20.98 0.14 -10.83
CA PHE A 121 -19.92 -0.80 -10.46
C PHE A 121 -19.89 -2.06 -11.35
N VAL A 122 -18.73 -2.70 -11.33
CA VAL A 122 -18.45 -3.93 -12.08
C VAL A 122 -18.74 -5.14 -11.21
N GLU A 123 -19.38 -6.17 -11.79
CA GLU A 123 -19.56 -7.46 -11.14
C GLU A 123 -18.19 -8.15 -10.97
N PRO A 124 -17.73 -8.41 -9.74
CA PRO A 124 -16.39 -8.96 -9.49
C PRO A 124 -16.13 -10.29 -10.21
N ARG A 125 -17.14 -11.15 -10.30
CA ARG A 125 -17.03 -12.48 -10.96
C ARG A 125 -16.63 -12.43 -12.41
N THR A 126 -16.74 -11.26 -13.04
CA THR A 126 -16.30 -11.07 -14.43
C THR A 126 -14.86 -10.58 -14.52
N LEU A 127 -14.22 -10.20 -13.40
CA LEU A 127 -12.88 -9.63 -13.39
C LEU A 127 -11.79 -10.69 -13.37
N LYS A 128 -10.80 -10.50 -14.25
CA LYS A 128 -9.51 -11.18 -14.21
C LYS A 128 -8.44 -10.18 -13.81
N VAL A 129 -7.83 -10.40 -12.67
CA VAL A 129 -6.91 -9.45 -12.01
C VAL A 129 -5.51 -10.03 -11.93
N ILE A 130 -4.53 -9.27 -12.37
CA ILE A 130 -3.10 -9.52 -12.11
C ILE A 130 -2.71 -8.72 -10.88
N ASP A 131 -2.24 -9.42 -9.85
CA ASP A 131 -1.77 -8.83 -8.60
C ASP A 131 -0.23 -8.77 -8.58
N LEU A 132 0.31 -7.55 -8.70
CA LEU A 132 1.74 -7.22 -8.59
C LEU A 132 2.05 -6.49 -7.27
N THR A 133 1.30 -6.80 -6.23
CA THR A 133 1.40 -6.09 -4.95
C THR A 133 2.13 -6.92 -3.90
N SER A 134 2.59 -6.25 -2.85
CA SER A 134 3.21 -6.87 -1.69
C SER A 134 2.83 -6.12 -0.42
N MET A 135 3.12 -6.71 0.72
CA MET A 135 2.83 -6.18 2.06
C MET A 135 1.33 -6.15 2.36
N TRP A 136 0.71 -4.98 2.61
CA TRP A 136 -0.64 -4.90 3.15
C TRP A 136 -1.68 -4.29 2.19
N ALA A 137 -1.56 -3.02 1.82
CA ALA A 137 -2.60 -2.28 1.09
C ALA A 137 -3.06 -2.98 -0.21
N GLY A 138 -2.10 -3.32 -1.07
CA GLY A 138 -2.38 -3.99 -2.33
C GLY A 138 -2.94 -5.40 -2.17
N PRO A 139 -2.29 -6.27 -1.39
CA PRO A 139 -2.84 -7.61 -1.12
C PRO A 139 -4.23 -7.59 -0.50
N LEU A 140 -4.56 -6.63 0.38
CA LEU A 140 -5.92 -6.47 0.90
C LEU A 140 -6.93 -6.16 -0.21
N CYS A 141 -6.60 -5.18 -1.07
CA CYS A 141 -7.45 -4.85 -2.22
C CYS A 141 -7.76 -6.09 -3.06
N THR A 142 -6.72 -6.80 -3.49
CA THR A 142 -6.85 -7.93 -4.42
C THR A 142 -7.44 -9.18 -3.74
N GLU A 143 -7.25 -9.41 -2.44
CA GLU A 143 -7.92 -10.45 -1.67
C GLU A 143 -9.43 -10.20 -1.58
N LEU A 144 -9.85 -8.94 -1.34
CA LEU A 144 -11.27 -8.59 -1.33
C LEU A 144 -11.93 -8.80 -2.69
N LEU A 145 -11.24 -8.46 -3.78
CA LEU A 145 -11.71 -8.77 -5.13
C LEU A 145 -11.86 -10.28 -5.35
N ALA A 146 -10.86 -11.08 -4.92
CA ALA A 146 -10.90 -12.55 -5.01
C ALA A 146 -12.06 -13.14 -4.21
N ARG A 147 -12.28 -12.68 -2.98
CA ARG A 147 -13.43 -13.09 -2.15
C ARG A 147 -14.76 -12.69 -2.77
N GLY A 148 -14.81 -11.58 -3.51
CA GLY A 148 -15.94 -11.15 -4.30
C GLY A 148 -16.19 -12.02 -5.53
N GLY A 149 -15.29 -12.95 -5.84
CA GLY A 149 -15.39 -13.89 -6.96
C GLY A 149 -14.55 -13.55 -8.18
N ALA A 150 -13.72 -12.49 -8.13
CA ALA A 150 -12.75 -12.20 -9.20
C ALA A 150 -11.72 -13.33 -9.31
N SER A 151 -11.26 -13.60 -10.54
CA SER A 151 -10.09 -14.46 -10.76
C SER A 151 -8.83 -13.64 -10.55
N VAL A 152 -8.09 -13.87 -9.47
CA VAL A 152 -6.90 -13.11 -9.10
C VAL A 152 -5.67 -14.00 -9.17
N ILE A 153 -4.66 -13.60 -9.95
CA ILE A 153 -3.35 -14.23 -10.02
C ILE A 153 -2.31 -13.28 -9.43
N LYS A 154 -1.74 -13.68 -8.28
CA LYS A 154 -0.61 -12.97 -7.67
C LYS A 154 0.69 -13.42 -8.32
N ILE A 155 1.42 -12.48 -8.90
CA ILE A 155 2.75 -12.72 -9.45
C ILE A 155 3.78 -12.46 -8.37
N GLU A 156 4.47 -13.52 -8.00
CA GLU A 156 5.47 -13.50 -6.94
C GLU A 156 6.67 -14.35 -7.36
N PRO A 157 7.77 -13.75 -7.82
CA PRO A 157 8.93 -14.52 -8.21
C PRO A 157 9.62 -15.16 -7.01
N SER A 158 10.00 -16.42 -7.14
CA SER A 158 10.74 -17.16 -6.08
C SER A 158 12.05 -16.48 -5.68
N SER A 159 12.62 -15.65 -6.56
CA SER A 159 13.81 -14.84 -6.30
C SER A 159 13.56 -13.61 -5.40
N ARG A 160 12.30 -13.21 -5.18
CA ARG A 160 11.90 -12.07 -4.37
C ARG A 160 10.47 -12.27 -3.86
N LEU A 161 10.35 -12.97 -2.77
CA LEU A 161 9.07 -13.23 -2.11
C LEU A 161 8.54 -11.98 -1.40
N ASP A 162 7.24 -11.96 -1.15
CA ASP A 162 6.58 -10.92 -0.37
C ASP A 162 7.15 -10.89 1.06
N GLY A 163 7.61 -9.72 1.51
CA GLY A 163 8.21 -9.57 2.84
C GLY A 163 7.26 -9.96 3.97
N LEU A 164 5.94 -9.84 3.75
CA LEU A 164 4.94 -10.21 4.73
C LEU A 164 4.91 -11.72 5.04
N ARG A 165 5.47 -12.56 4.17
CA ARG A 165 5.61 -14.01 4.42
C ARG A 165 6.40 -14.32 5.69
N TYR A 166 7.34 -13.45 6.01
CA TYR A 166 8.26 -13.58 7.16
C TYR A 166 7.90 -12.63 8.29
N GLY A 167 6.64 -12.18 8.32
CA GLY A 167 6.11 -11.31 9.37
C GLY A 167 5.87 -12.04 10.69
N ASP A 168 5.23 -11.35 11.62
CA ASP A 168 4.94 -11.90 12.93
C ASP A 168 4.13 -13.18 12.87
N GLY A 169 4.51 -14.15 13.71
CA GLY A 169 3.89 -15.46 13.78
C GLY A 169 4.31 -16.43 12.67
N ASP A 170 5.30 -16.10 11.82
CA ASP A 170 5.89 -17.07 10.90
C ASP A 170 6.70 -18.12 11.67
N ASP A 171 6.45 -19.38 11.37
CA ASP A 171 7.16 -20.53 11.94
C ASP A 171 8.41 -20.96 11.12
N GLY A 172 8.83 -20.10 10.18
CA GLY A 172 9.90 -20.36 9.24
C GLY A 172 9.43 -20.96 7.92
N SER A 173 8.13 -21.17 7.74
CA SER A 173 7.56 -21.70 6.49
C SER A 173 7.37 -20.63 5.41
N GLY A 174 7.47 -19.35 5.75
CA GLY A 174 7.12 -18.23 4.87
C GLY A 174 5.60 -18.08 4.69
N ASN A 175 4.84 -18.48 5.71
CA ASN A 175 3.38 -18.41 5.73
C ASN A 175 2.87 -17.69 6.98
N ALA A 176 3.42 -16.52 7.29
CA ALA A 176 2.93 -15.69 8.39
C ALA A 176 1.41 -15.52 8.32
N PRO A 177 0.68 -15.52 9.46
CA PRO A 177 -0.78 -15.47 9.50
C PRO A 177 -1.38 -14.34 8.66
N MET A 178 -0.79 -13.15 8.72
CA MET A 178 -1.25 -12.00 7.95
C MET A 178 -1.04 -12.19 6.44
N PHE A 179 0.09 -12.78 6.02
CA PHE A 179 0.31 -13.10 4.61
C PHE A 179 -0.76 -14.06 4.09
N VAL A 180 -1.03 -15.13 4.84
CA VAL A 180 -2.04 -16.13 4.47
C VAL A 180 -3.42 -15.47 4.35
N GLU A 181 -3.81 -14.67 5.33
CA GLU A 181 -5.12 -14.01 5.34
C GLU A 181 -5.32 -13.04 4.16
N LEU A 182 -4.27 -12.34 3.75
CA LEU A 182 -4.32 -11.40 2.64
C LEU A 182 -4.16 -12.04 1.24
N ASN A 183 -3.95 -13.37 1.17
CA ASN A 183 -3.63 -13.99 -0.10
C ASN A 183 -4.29 -15.38 -0.34
N ARG A 184 -5.08 -15.89 0.62
CA ARG A 184 -5.59 -17.27 0.58
C ARG A 184 -6.58 -17.56 -0.55
N SER A 185 -7.22 -16.53 -1.12
CA SER A 185 -8.23 -16.69 -2.17
C SER A 185 -7.65 -16.50 -3.58
N LYS A 186 -6.33 -16.32 -3.69
CA LYS A 186 -5.63 -16.03 -4.95
C LYS A 186 -4.91 -17.24 -5.50
N GLU A 187 -4.72 -17.28 -6.81
CA GLU A 187 -3.74 -18.13 -7.47
C GLU A 187 -2.37 -17.44 -7.47
N PHE A 188 -1.29 -18.24 -7.56
CA PHE A 188 0.09 -17.74 -7.58
C PHE A 188 0.80 -18.14 -8.87
N ALA A 189 1.60 -17.24 -9.42
CA ALA A 189 2.49 -17.50 -10.54
C ALA A 189 3.92 -17.04 -10.21
N ASP A 190 4.90 -17.95 -10.39
CA ASP A 190 6.32 -17.65 -10.24
C ASP A 190 6.86 -17.04 -11.54
N ILE A 191 6.64 -15.74 -11.71
CA ILE A 191 7.08 -15.01 -12.90
C ILE A 191 8.01 -13.87 -12.47
N ASP A 192 9.25 -13.90 -12.93
CA ASP A 192 10.19 -12.80 -12.72
C ASP A 192 10.06 -11.77 -13.85
N LEU A 193 9.45 -10.64 -13.51
CA LEU A 193 9.18 -9.54 -14.45
C LEU A 193 10.44 -8.96 -15.09
N ARG A 194 11.62 -9.16 -14.51
CA ARG A 194 12.91 -8.72 -15.08
C ARG A 194 13.31 -9.48 -16.33
N TYR A 195 12.75 -10.66 -16.52
CA TYR A 195 13.08 -11.58 -17.63
C TYR A 195 11.88 -11.90 -18.53
N CYS A 196 10.81 -11.10 -18.45
CA CYS A 196 9.65 -11.29 -19.30
C CYS A 196 9.99 -11.00 -20.76
N SER A 197 9.81 -12.00 -21.62
CA SER A 197 9.93 -11.86 -23.07
C SER A 197 8.61 -11.42 -23.69
N GLU A 198 8.69 -10.75 -24.84
CA GLU A 198 7.51 -10.45 -25.63
C GLU A 198 6.78 -11.75 -26.05
N GLY A 199 5.47 -11.80 -25.81
CA GLY A 199 4.66 -13.00 -26.03
C GLY A 199 4.80 -14.10 -24.97
N GLY A 200 5.66 -13.92 -23.94
CA GLY A 200 5.82 -14.85 -22.81
C GLY A 200 4.60 -14.90 -21.89
N GLU A 201 4.72 -15.67 -20.83
CA GLU A 201 3.61 -15.97 -19.89
C GLU A 201 2.97 -14.70 -19.32
N PHE A 202 3.77 -13.73 -18.86
CA PHE A 202 3.24 -12.45 -18.37
C PHE A 202 2.41 -11.71 -19.43
N HIS A 203 2.90 -11.65 -20.66
CA HIS A 203 2.17 -11.01 -21.77
C HIS A 203 0.87 -11.76 -22.10
N GLN A 204 0.84 -13.10 -21.96
CA GLN A 204 -0.39 -13.88 -22.14
C GLN A 204 -1.42 -13.58 -21.05
N LEU A 205 -0.97 -13.45 -19.79
CA LEU A 205 -1.83 -13.02 -18.69
C LEU A 205 -2.40 -11.62 -18.94
N VAL A 206 -1.58 -10.64 -19.32
CA VAL A 206 -2.02 -9.27 -19.59
C VAL A 206 -3.05 -9.22 -20.73
N ARG A 207 -2.90 -10.02 -21.79
CA ARG A 207 -3.87 -10.08 -22.90
C ARG A 207 -5.27 -10.51 -22.45
N SER A 208 -5.38 -11.29 -21.42
CA SER A 208 -6.65 -11.84 -20.92
C SER A 208 -7.16 -11.17 -19.65
N ALA A 209 -6.37 -10.28 -19.06
CA ALA A 209 -6.72 -9.60 -17.83
C ALA A 209 -7.56 -8.34 -18.09
N ASP A 210 -8.39 -7.99 -17.13
CA ASP A 210 -9.17 -6.75 -17.11
C ASP A 210 -8.45 -5.67 -16.29
N LEU A 211 -7.69 -6.07 -15.26
CA LEU A 211 -7.08 -5.15 -14.30
C LEU A 211 -5.68 -5.65 -13.88
N VAL A 212 -4.73 -4.74 -13.84
CA VAL A 212 -3.45 -4.91 -13.13
C VAL A 212 -3.46 -4.03 -11.90
N VAL A 213 -3.23 -4.63 -10.73
CA VAL A 213 -3.02 -3.89 -9.47
C VAL A 213 -1.53 -3.97 -9.10
N THR A 214 -0.90 -2.84 -8.87
CA THR A 214 0.53 -2.76 -8.53
C THR A 214 0.78 -1.89 -7.32
N SER A 215 1.66 -2.33 -6.42
CA SER A 215 2.24 -1.52 -5.33
C SER A 215 3.73 -1.27 -5.51
N LEU A 216 4.25 -1.54 -6.70
CA LEU A 216 5.63 -1.22 -7.06
C LEU A 216 5.83 0.30 -7.10
N SER A 217 7.02 0.77 -6.72
CA SER A 217 7.34 2.20 -6.85
C SER A 217 7.26 2.64 -8.33
N PRO A 218 6.99 3.92 -8.63
CA PRO A 218 6.92 4.41 -10.00
C PRO A 218 8.13 4.02 -10.84
N ARG A 219 9.34 4.18 -10.28
CA ARG A 219 10.59 3.76 -10.93
C ARG A 219 10.66 2.26 -11.19
N ALA A 220 10.17 1.42 -10.27
CA ALA A 220 10.14 -0.03 -10.49
C ALA A 220 9.15 -0.41 -11.59
N ASN A 221 7.97 0.22 -11.62
CA ASN A 221 7.00 0.04 -12.69
C ASN A 221 7.60 0.38 -14.06
N GLU A 222 8.30 1.52 -14.18
CA GLU A 222 8.98 1.91 -15.43
C GLU A 222 10.04 0.89 -15.85
N ASN A 223 10.93 0.51 -14.92
CA ASN A 223 12.03 -0.43 -15.20
C ASN A 223 11.54 -1.83 -15.60
N LEU A 224 10.41 -2.26 -15.05
CA LEU A 224 9.81 -3.58 -15.33
C LEU A 224 8.78 -3.55 -16.47
N GLY A 225 8.50 -2.37 -17.02
CA GLY A 225 7.53 -2.23 -18.09
C GLY A 225 6.07 -2.36 -17.64
N ILE A 226 5.79 -2.10 -16.38
CA ILE A 226 4.44 -2.09 -15.79
C ILE A 226 3.91 -0.65 -15.86
N THR A 227 3.94 -0.07 -17.03
CA THR A 227 3.36 1.25 -17.29
C THR A 227 2.05 1.12 -18.05
N CYS A 228 1.16 2.08 -17.90
CA CYS A 228 -0.12 2.10 -18.63
C CYS A 228 0.13 1.96 -20.14
N GLU A 229 1.07 2.73 -20.70
CA GLU A 229 1.42 2.70 -22.10
C GLU A 229 1.84 1.30 -22.58
N LYS A 230 2.73 0.62 -21.87
CA LYS A 230 3.20 -0.71 -22.26
C LYS A 230 2.12 -1.78 -22.08
N LEU A 231 1.35 -1.72 -21.00
CA LEU A 231 0.28 -2.68 -20.76
C LEU A 231 -0.84 -2.52 -21.78
N THR A 232 -1.24 -1.28 -22.14
CA THR A 232 -2.24 -1.02 -23.17
C THR A 232 -1.77 -1.38 -24.58
N SER A 233 -0.46 -1.37 -24.85
CA SER A 233 0.08 -1.89 -26.10
C SER A 233 -0.10 -3.41 -26.27
N ILE A 234 -0.24 -4.14 -25.15
CA ILE A 234 -0.47 -5.60 -25.13
C ILE A 234 -1.98 -5.89 -25.11
N ASN A 235 -2.73 -5.15 -24.33
CA ASN A 235 -4.18 -5.25 -24.17
C ASN A 235 -4.78 -3.84 -24.10
N PRO A 236 -5.42 -3.35 -25.18
CA PRO A 236 -5.98 -1.99 -25.22
C PRO A 236 -7.05 -1.68 -24.17
N ASP A 237 -7.70 -2.71 -23.64
CA ASP A 237 -8.80 -2.59 -22.67
C ASP A 237 -8.34 -2.74 -21.22
N ILE A 238 -7.04 -2.91 -20.97
CA ILE A 238 -6.50 -3.12 -19.62
C ILE A 238 -6.62 -1.87 -18.75
N ALA A 239 -7.13 -2.03 -17.56
CA ALA A 239 -7.04 -1.01 -16.51
C ALA A 239 -5.81 -1.25 -15.63
N VAL A 240 -5.22 -0.17 -15.11
CA VAL A 240 -4.07 -0.23 -14.20
C VAL A 240 -4.37 0.58 -12.94
N LEU A 241 -4.36 -0.08 -11.79
CA LEU A 241 -4.50 0.54 -10.49
C LEU A 241 -3.17 0.49 -9.74
N SER A 242 -2.60 1.66 -9.49
CA SER A 242 -1.33 1.80 -8.77
C SER A 242 -1.60 2.28 -7.34
N ILE A 243 -1.03 1.58 -6.35
CA ILE A 243 -1.06 1.97 -4.94
C ILE A 243 0.34 2.45 -4.56
N THR A 244 0.45 3.69 -4.11
CA THR A 244 1.73 4.34 -3.79
C THR A 244 1.70 5.01 -2.43
N ALA A 245 2.85 5.24 -1.83
CA ALA A 245 2.95 5.98 -0.57
C ALA A 245 2.52 7.45 -0.77
N PHE A 246 2.99 8.08 -1.85
CA PHE A 246 2.77 9.50 -2.12
C PHE A 246 2.12 9.74 -3.47
N ALA A 247 1.36 10.82 -3.57
CA ALA A 247 0.67 11.25 -4.79
C ALA A 247 1.66 11.63 -5.90
N SER A 248 1.26 11.47 -7.17
CA SER A 248 2.12 11.70 -8.34
C SER A 248 2.64 13.14 -8.47
N HIS A 249 1.94 14.10 -7.90
CA HIS A 249 2.34 15.53 -7.94
C HIS A 249 3.10 15.97 -6.67
N SER A 250 3.30 15.06 -5.72
CA SER A 250 4.12 15.31 -4.54
C SER A 250 5.61 15.29 -4.92
N PRO A 251 6.44 16.15 -4.30
CA PRO A 251 7.90 16.02 -4.38
C PRO A 251 8.42 14.64 -3.94
N GLU A 252 7.64 13.95 -3.12
CA GLU A 252 7.91 12.62 -2.59
C GLU A 252 7.36 11.48 -3.46
N SER A 253 6.85 11.76 -4.66
CA SER A 253 6.17 10.76 -5.53
C SER A 253 6.96 9.48 -5.78
N ASP A 254 8.30 9.53 -5.72
CA ASP A 254 9.21 8.40 -5.89
C ASP A 254 9.73 7.80 -4.58
N TRP A 255 9.32 8.34 -3.43
CA TRP A 255 9.77 7.85 -2.14
C TRP A 255 9.18 6.48 -1.81
N VAL A 256 9.96 5.70 -1.10
CA VAL A 256 9.50 4.44 -0.48
C VAL A 256 9.05 4.74 0.94
N ALA A 257 7.82 4.39 1.27
CA ALA A 257 7.30 4.47 2.62
C ALA A 257 6.13 3.49 2.77
N TYR A 258 5.88 3.09 4.00
CA TYR A 258 4.69 2.37 4.43
C TYR A 258 3.74 3.32 5.17
N GLY A 259 2.60 2.84 5.64
CA GLY A 259 1.61 3.69 6.28
C GLY A 259 2.12 4.45 7.50
N THR A 260 3.07 3.89 8.26
CA THR A 260 3.74 4.57 9.38
C THR A 260 4.59 5.75 8.93
N GLY A 261 5.37 5.59 7.87
CA GLY A 261 6.16 6.66 7.30
C GLY A 261 5.30 7.74 6.65
N VAL A 262 4.22 7.36 5.99
CA VAL A 262 3.26 8.32 5.45
C VAL A 262 2.52 9.07 6.56
N HIS A 263 2.15 8.40 7.65
CA HIS A 263 1.58 9.05 8.85
C HIS A 263 2.50 10.17 9.35
N ALA A 264 3.80 9.89 9.50
CA ALA A 264 4.79 10.89 9.90
C ALA A 264 4.90 12.05 8.90
N ALA A 265 5.07 11.74 7.61
CA ALA A 265 5.26 12.73 6.56
C ALA A 265 4.00 13.55 6.25
N SER A 266 2.80 13.03 6.50
CA SER A 266 1.54 13.72 6.27
C SER A 266 1.18 14.76 7.34
N GLY A 267 1.94 14.81 8.44
CA GLY A 267 1.68 15.71 9.57
C GLY A 267 0.63 15.20 10.56
N LEU A 268 0.09 14.00 10.38
CA LEU A 268 -0.80 13.35 11.36
C LEU A 268 -0.05 12.92 12.61
N GLY A 269 1.25 12.62 12.49
CA GLY A 269 2.11 12.16 13.56
C GLY A 269 2.63 13.27 14.50
N TRP A 270 2.10 14.49 14.44
CA TRP A 270 2.58 15.57 15.30
C TRP A 270 1.47 16.08 16.20
N HIS A 271 1.67 15.96 17.51
CA HIS A 271 0.71 16.44 18.50
C HIS A 271 1.40 17.17 19.66
N VAL A 272 0.99 18.42 19.92
CA VAL A 272 1.43 19.24 21.08
C VAL A 272 2.95 19.22 21.35
N GLY A 273 3.75 19.24 20.26
CA GLY A 273 5.21 19.36 20.37
C GLY A 273 6.00 18.07 20.27
N ASP A 274 5.35 16.90 20.32
CA ASP A 274 5.99 15.59 20.24
C ASP A 274 5.49 14.75 19.06
N PRO A 275 6.36 13.93 18.44
CA PRO A 275 5.94 12.97 17.44
C PRO A 275 5.15 11.82 18.08
N LEU A 276 4.03 11.44 17.46
CA LEU A 276 3.25 10.28 17.85
C LEU A 276 3.42 9.17 16.81
N THR A 277 3.92 8.04 17.25
CA THR A 277 3.93 6.82 16.45
C THR A 277 2.54 6.20 16.46
N PRO A 278 1.99 5.78 15.31
CA PRO A 278 0.69 5.10 15.29
C PRO A 278 0.81 3.71 15.96
N ALA A 279 -0.31 3.18 16.43
CA ALA A 279 -0.35 1.84 17.03
C ALA A 279 -0.01 0.74 16.02
N PHE A 280 -0.36 0.95 14.76
CA PHE A 280 -0.05 0.10 13.59
C PHE A 280 -0.13 0.94 12.31
N SER A 281 0.26 0.37 11.18
CA SER A 281 0.28 1.02 9.87
C SER A 281 -1.14 1.18 9.28
N TYR A 282 -2.03 1.91 9.96
CA TYR A 282 -3.46 2.00 9.66
C TYR A 282 -3.78 2.59 8.27
N LEU A 283 -2.87 3.35 7.69
CA LEU A 283 -3.07 3.92 6.35
C LEU A 283 -3.02 2.85 5.25
N ASP A 284 -2.30 1.74 5.48
CA ASP A 284 -2.25 0.65 4.51
C ASP A 284 -3.62 -0.02 4.32
N PRO A 285 -4.32 -0.52 5.36
CA PRO A 285 -5.65 -1.08 5.16
C PRO A 285 -6.66 -0.06 4.64
N ILE A 286 -6.60 1.20 5.05
CA ILE A 286 -7.47 2.25 4.49
C ILE A 286 -7.24 2.42 2.99
N ALA A 287 -5.99 2.56 2.55
CA ALA A 287 -5.66 2.65 1.12
C ALA A 287 -6.05 1.37 0.36
N GLY A 288 -5.92 0.19 0.98
CA GLY A 288 -6.35 -1.08 0.40
C GLY A 288 -7.86 -1.14 0.17
N LEU A 289 -8.66 -0.65 1.12
CA LEU A 289 -10.12 -0.52 0.98
C LEU A 289 -10.49 0.51 -0.09
N GLU A 290 -9.86 1.68 -0.11
CA GLU A 290 -10.05 2.70 -1.15
C GLU A 290 -9.73 2.15 -2.54
N ALA A 291 -8.61 1.43 -2.67
CA ALA A 291 -8.20 0.78 -3.91
C ALA A 291 -9.22 -0.28 -4.38
N CYS A 292 -9.77 -1.08 -3.45
CA CYS A 292 -10.81 -2.04 -3.77
C CYS A 292 -12.10 -1.34 -4.26
N ALA A 293 -12.51 -0.26 -3.60
CA ALA A 293 -13.66 0.53 -4.04
C ALA A 293 -13.46 1.09 -5.45
N VAL A 294 -12.27 1.60 -5.77
CA VAL A 294 -11.95 2.10 -7.12
C VAL A 294 -11.90 0.96 -8.14
N ALA A 295 -11.27 -0.17 -7.82
CA ALA A 295 -11.20 -1.33 -8.71
C ALA A 295 -12.58 -1.85 -9.14
N LEU A 296 -13.58 -1.71 -8.27
CA LEU A 296 -14.97 -2.09 -8.53
C LEU A 296 -15.79 -0.99 -9.23
N SER A 297 -15.24 0.17 -9.48
CA SER A 297 -15.93 1.25 -10.19
C SER A 297 -16.03 0.94 -11.69
N GLN A 298 -17.21 1.20 -12.28
CA GLN A 298 -17.41 1.07 -13.72
C GLN A 298 -16.46 1.97 -14.51
N ALA A 299 -16.10 3.12 -13.97
CA ALA A 299 -15.14 4.04 -14.59
C ALA A 299 -13.79 3.38 -14.89
N MET A 300 -13.39 2.33 -14.16
CA MET A 300 -12.18 1.56 -14.45
C MET A 300 -12.30 0.67 -15.71
N ARG A 301 -13.52 0.47 -16.23
CA ARG A 301 -13.79 -0.37 -17.40
C ARG A 301 -14.12 0.41 -18.67
N ASP A 302 -14.53 1.67 -18.57
CA ASP A 302 -15.07 2.44 -19.69
C ASP A 302 -14.01 2.93 -20.69
N ALA A 303 -12.72 2.82 -20.34
CA ALA A 303 -11.58 3.09 -21.25
C ALA A 303 -10.31 2.51 -20.62
N PRO A 304 -9.19 2.38 -21.36
CA PRO A 304 -7.92 2.09 -20.75
C PRO A 304 -7.65 3.14 -19.68
N GLN A 305 -7.74 2.74 -18.41
CA GLN A 305 -7.68 3.65 -17.27
C GLN A 305 -6.40 3.42 -16.48
N PHE A 306 -5.74 4.52 -16.11
CA PHE A 306 -4.71 4.51 -15.10
C PHE A 306 -5.24 5.27 -13.87
N CYS A 307 -5.43 4.56 -12.78
CA CYS A 307 -5.81 5.15 -11.51
C CYS A 307 -4.71 4.97 -10.46
N ARG A 308 -4.58 5.94 -9.58
CA ARG A 308 -3.63 5.88 -8.47
C ARG A 308 -4.34 6.19 -7.16
N ILE A 309 -4.20 5.28 -6.22
CA ILE A 309 -4.48 5.50 -4.79
C ILE A 309 -3.15 5.76 -4.10
N SER A 310 -3.10 6.79 -3.27
CA SER A 310 -1.89 7.08 -2.49
C SER A 310 -2.22 7.25 -1.01
N LEU A 311 -1.33 6.72 -0.17
CA LEU A 311 -1.52 6.70 1.28
C LEU A 311 -1.55 8.11 1.88
N ASP A 312 -0.82 9.08 1.32
CA ASP A 312 -0.84 10.48 1.76
C ASP A 312 -2.20 11.15 1.51
N ARG A 313 -2.92 10.75 0.46
CA ARG A 313 -4.30 11.15 0.21
C ARG A 313 -5.30 10.40 1.09
N SER A 314 -5.02 9.13 1.41
CA SER A 314 -5.78 8.42 2.45
C SER A 314 -5.64 9.12 3.79
N ALA A 315 -4.42 9.58 4.14
CA ALA A 315 -4.17 10.38 5.34
C ALA A 315 -4.98 11.70 5.34
N ALA A 316 -5.22 12.29 4.17
CA ALA A 316 -6.02 13.52 4.07
C ALA A 316 -7.47 13.36 4.53
N ALA A 317 -8.03 12.16 4.50
CA ALA A 317 -9.38 11.87 5.00
C ALA A 317 -9.50 12.01 6.54
N PHE A 318 -8.36 11.99 7.25
CA PHE A 318 -8.30 12.17 8.71
C PHE A 318 -8.00 13.63 9.14
N LYS A 319 -7.85 14.54 8.20
CA LYS A 319 -7.61 15.97 8.46
C LYS A 319 -8.92 16.68 8.76
N GLY A 320 -9.18 16.92 9.96
CA GLY A 320 -10.38 17.63 10.44
C GLY A 320 -10.63 17.38 11.92
N LEU A 321 -9.74 16.64 12.55
CA LEU A 321 -9.85 16.23 13.96
C LEU A 321 -8.89 16.99 14.89
N SER A 322 -8.32 18.14 14.44
CA SER A 322 -7.50 19.02 15.28
C SER A 322 -8.31 20.18 15.83
#